data_28130c43b46f2a097a64e8794e4dde29
#
_entry.id   28130c43b46f2a097a64e8794e4dde29
#
_cell.length_a   1.000
_cell.length_b   1.000
_cell.length_c   1.000
_cell.angle_alpha   90.00
_cell.angle_beta   90.00
_cell.angle_gamma   90.00
#
_symmetry.space_group_name_H-M   'P 1'
#
loop_
_entity.id
_entity.type
_entity.pdbx_description
1 polymer ?
#
loop_
_entity_poly.entity_id
_entity_poly.type
_entity_poly.pdbx_seq_one_letter_code
_entity_poly.pdbx_strand_id
1 'polypeptide(L)'
;MVDHSMQSSPRNSRRWLFGLLVLLVIAGLCWKFWPTGATHPDAPAGRTGKTGMARPGFGGSTGPVPVRVAPAVLGEFPVYYKALGTVTALNTINVRSRVGGELVKIAFEEGQTVKAGDLLAEIDPRSYQNALLQAQGTLMQNQAQLKNAQVDVERYRGLYAQDSIAKQTLDTAEALVLQYQGTVKTNQGAVDDAKLNLEFTKIRAPIAGRVGLRQLDVGNLVAANDTTALAVITQTQPISVAFTLPESTLETVLA
;
A
#
# COMPACT_ATOMS: atom_id res chain seq x y z
N MET A 1 25.93 30.94 46.91
CA MET A 1 26.15 30.37 48.24
C MET A 1 25.20 29.22 48.38
N VAL A 2 25.79 28.00 48.38
CA VAL A 2 25.34 26.77 49.05
C VAL A 2 24.07 26.08 48.46
N ASP A 3 23.95 24.78 48.17
CA ASP A 3 24.84 23.63 48.32
C ASP A 3 24.30 22.46 47.46
N HIS A 4 25.22 21.62 47.09
CA HIS A 4 24.99 20.34 46.46
C HIS A 4 24.44 19.30 47.47
N SER A 5 23.49 18.49 47.03
CA SER A 5 23.46 17.12 47.56
C SER A 5 23.07 16.13 46.47
N MET A 6 24.08 15.41 46.00
CA MET A 6 23.98 14.13 45.30
C MET A 6 23.32 13.10 46.20
N GLN A 7 22.31 12.40 45.71
CA GLN A 7 21.86 11.16 46.27
C GLN A 7 21.93 10.05 45.21
N SER A 8 22.97 9.26 45.30
CA SER A 8 23.16 7.99 44.64
C SER A 8 22.22 6.93 45.20
N SER A 9 21.38 6.31 44.40
CA SER A 9 20.64 5.11 44.79
C SER A 9 21.31 3.87 44.20
N PRO A 10 21.63 2.84 45.02
CA PRO A 10 22.17 1.57 44.52
C PRO A 10 21.03 0.59 44.26
N ARG A 11 20.74 0.31 42.98
CA ARG A 11 19.71 -0.66 42.66
C ARG A 11 19.98 -1.42 41.36
N ASN A 12 21.03 -2.24 41.33
CA ASN A 12 21.25 -3.17 40.20
C ASN A 12 21.82 -4.55 40.53
N SER A 13 21.95 -4.94 41.83
CA SER A 13 22.49 -6.25 42.17
C SER A 13 21.52 -7.43 41.97
N ARG A 14 20.22 -7.19 42.03
CA ARG A 14 19.20 -8.26 41.81
C ARG A 14 19.00 -8.67 40.35
N ARG A 15 19.21 -7.77 39.42
CA ARG A 15 19.08 -8.08 37.98
C ARG A 15 20.23 -8.93 37.46
N TRP A 16 21.41 -8.77 38.01
CA TRP A 16 22.59 -9.55 37.65
C TRP A 16 22.50 -11.01 38.12
N LEU A 17 21.94 -11.24 39.30
CA LEU A 17 21.66 -12.57 39.82
C LEU A 17 20.63 -13.35 39.00
N PHE A 18 19.59 -12.67 38.49
CA PHE A 18 18.63 -13.28 37.56
C PHE A 18 19.27 -13.67 36.23
N GLY A 19 20.17 -12.83 35.69
CA GLY A 19 20.91 -13.12 34.44
C GLY A 19 21.79 -14.36 34.58
N LEU A 20 22.47 -14.50 35.74
CA LEU A 20 23.35 -15.64 36.03
C LEU A 20 22.56 -16.94 36.18
N LEU A 21 21.38 -16.88 36.80
CA LEU A 21 20.49 -18.04 36.99
C LEU A 21 19.91 -18.54 35.66
N VAL A 22 19.53 -17.63 34.76
CA VAL A 22 19.06 -17.98 33.42
C VAL A 22 20.16 -18.61 32.57
N LEU A 23 21.41 -18.13 32.70
CA LEU A 23 22.58 -18.68 31.99
C LEU A 23 22.93 -20.10 32.46
N LEU A 24 22.80 -20.39 33.76
CA LEU A 24 22.99 -21.75 34.32
C LEU A 24 21.89 -22.72 33.84
N VAL A 25 20.65 -22.27 33.75
CA VAL A 25 19.55 -23.11 33.23
C VAL A 25 19.74 -23.43 31.75
N ILE A 26 20.20 -22.48 30.95
CA ILE A 26 20.49 -22.69 29.52
C ILE A 26 21.69 -23.64 29.34
N ALA A 27 22.75 -23.50 30.16
CA ALA A 27 23.90 -24.41 30.13
C ALA A 27 23.53 -25.85 30.54
N GLY A 28 22.63 -26.01 31.50
CA GLY A 28 22.12 -27.33 31.94
C GLY A 28 21.24 -27.99 30.86
N LEU A 29 20.42 -27.22 30.14
CA LEU A 29 19.63 -27.71 29.02
C LEU A 29 20.49 -28.09 27.80
N CYS A 30 21.54 -27.34 27.49
CA CYS A 30 22.50 -27.68 26.45
C CYS A 30 23.25 -28.98 26.76
N TRP A 31 23.61 -29.24 28.04
CA TRP A 31 24.29 -30.48 28.43
C TRP A 31 23.37 -31.70 28.33
N LYS A 32 22.08 -31.54 28.62
CA LYS A 32 21.10 -32.65 28.55
C LYS A 32 20.75 -33.02 27.10
N PHE A 33 20.91 -32.10 26.17
CA PHE A 33 20.61 -32.32 24.72
C PHE A 33 21.86 -32.53 23.84
N TRP A 34 23.06 -32.68 24.43
CA TRP A 34 24.24 -33.01 23.65
C TRP A 34 24.17 -34.47 23.23
N PRO A 35 24.07 -34.80 21.93
CA PRO A 35 24.05 -36.19 21.48
C PRO A 35 25.46 -36.80 21.70
N THR A 36 25.57 -37.69 22.66
CA THR A 36 26.74 -38.53 22.83
C THR A 36 26.76 -39.61 21.77
N GLY A 37 27.80 -39.58 20.92
CA GLY A 37 28.38 -40.74 20.30
C GLY A 37 27.60 -41.50 19.27
N ALA A 38 27.84 -41.17 18.01
CA ALA A 38 27.66 -42.14 16.92
C ALA A 38 28.78 -43.19 17.04
N THR A 39 28.44 -44.36 17.54
CA THR A 39 29.26 -45.55 17.43
C THR A 39 29.21 -46.06 15.98
N HIS A 40 30.37 -46.06 15.33
CA HIS A 40 30.58 -46.83 14.10
C HIS A 40 30.39 -48.33 14.36
N PRO A 41 29.67 -49.07 13.50
CA PRO A 41 29.70 -50.52 13.56
C PRO A 41 31.01 -51.03 12.96
N ASP A 42 31.69 -51.85 13.73
CA ASP A 42 32.93 -52.56 13.46
C ASP A 42 32.84 -53.40 12.20
N ALA A 43 33.87 -53.32 11.38
CA ALA A 43 34.18 -54.28 10.35
C ALA A 43 34.67 -55.60 11.01
N PRO A 44 34.23 -56.77 10.58
CA PRO A 44 34.76 -58.02 11.14
C PRO A 44 36.16 -58.30 10.62
N ALA A 45 37.03 -58.45 11.57
CA ALA A 45 38.43 -58.87 11.38
C ALA A 45 38.54 -60.25 10.78
N GLY A 46 39.55 -60.40 9.97
CA GLY A 46 39.86 -61.56 9.18
C GLY A 46 40.09 -62.86 9.92
N ARG A 47 39.71 -63.93 9.32
CA ARG A 47 40.23 -65.26 9.58
C ARG A 47 41.18 -65.66 8.47
N THR A 48 42.44 -65.75 8.83
CA THR A 48 43.48 -66.45 8.09
C THR A 48 43.15 -67.92 7.99
N GLY A 49 42.94 -68.40 6.78
CA GLY A 49 42.87 -69.83 6.46
C GLY A 49 43.58 -70.05 5.15
N LYS A 50 44.83 -70.52 5.23
CA LYS A 50 45.65 -70.99 4.15
C LYS A 50 45.10 -72.37 3.71
N THR A 51 44.68 -72.53 2.45
CA THR A 51 44.94 -73.77 1.69
C THR A 51 44.54 -73.63 0.23
N GLY A 52 45.45 -73.89 -0.63
CA GLY A 52 45.30 -74.75 -1.82
C GLY A 52 44.65 -74.21 -3.08
N MET A 53 45.50 -73.77 -3.97
CA MET A 53 45.44 -73.96 -5.42
C MET A 53 44.18 -74.61 -5.98
N ALA A 54 43.39 -73.80 -6.74
CA ALA A 54 42.85 -74.19 -8.02
C ALA A 54 42.47 -72.92 -8.78
N ARG A 55 43.17 -72.62 -9.84
CA ARG A 55 42.77 -71.63 -10.88
C ARG A 55 41.61 -72.27 -11.66
N PRO A 56 40.40 -71.75 -11.56
CA PRO A 56 39.42 -72.06 -12.62
C PRO A 56 39.68 -71.11 -13.80
N GLY A 57 39.79 -71.70 -14.98
CA GLY A 57 40.02 -71.04 -16.22
C GLY A 57 38.98 -69.96 -16.50
N PHE A 58 39.45 -68.91 -17.11
CA PHE A 58 38.60 -67.95 -17.79
C PHE A 58 37.82 -68.66 -18.92
N GLY A 59 36.73 -69.27 -18.57
CA GLY A 59 35.69 -69.64 -19.54
C GLY A 59 34.90 -68.40 -19.86
N GLY A 60 35.29 -67.77 -20.98
CA GLY A 60 34.45 -66.66 -21.52
C GLY A 60 33.06 -67.19 -21.79
N SER A 61 32.10 -66.80 -21.01
CA SER A 61 30.70 -66.97 -21.36
C SER A 61 30.39 -66.03 -22.53
N THR A 62 30.44 -66.53 -23.75
CA THR A 62 30.00 -65.88 -24.98
C THR A 62 28.47 -65.85 -25.09
N GLY A 63 27.75 -65.82 -23.98
CA GLY A 63 26.31 -65.62 -24.02
C GLY A 63 25.95 -64.15 -24.17
N PRO A 64 24.91 -63.83 -24.93
CA PRO A 64 24.45 -62.47 -25.09
C PRO A 64 24.06 -61.90 -23.72
N VAL A 65 24.64 -60.78 -23.34
CA VAL A 65 24.28 -60.06 -22.08
C VAL A 65 22.93 -59.43 -22.26
N PRO A 66 21.95 -59.75 -21.41
CA PRO A 66 20.62 -59.15 -21.48
C PRO A 66 20.72 -57.67 -21.20
N VAL A 67 20.41 -56.82 -22.18
CA VAL A 67 20.36 -55.37 -22.06
C VAL A 67 18.90 -54.89 -22.15
N ARG A 68 18.52 -53.94 -21.31
CA ARG A 68 17.25 -53.24 -21.48
C ARG A 68 17.48 -52.03 -22.39
N VAL A 69 16.75 -52.00 -23.48
CA VAL A 69 16.72 -50.84 -24.36
C VAL A 69 15.44 -50.04 -24.12
N ALA A 70 15.56 -48.74 -24.08
CA ALA A 70 14.44 -47.81 -24.07
C ALA A 70 14.56 -46.89 -25.28
N PRO A 71 13.48 -46.56 -25.97
CA PRO A 71 13.53 -45.61 -27.07
C PRO A 71 13.89 -44.22 -26.52
N ALA A 72 14.76 -43.52 -27.23
CA ALA A 72 15.02 -42.11 -26.97
C ALA A 72 13.79 -41.29 -27.43
N VAL A 73 13.21 -40.56 -26.52
CA VAL A 73 12.08 -39.67 -26.80
C VAL A 73 12.58 -38.22 -26.69
N LEU A 74 12.29 -37.42 -27.71
CA LEU A 74 12.49 -35.98 -27.64
C LEU A 74 11.51 -35.39 -26.60
N GLY A 75 12.03 -34.72 -25.59
CA GLY A 75 11.25 -34.03 -24.56
C GLY A 75 11.93 -32.73 -24.16
N GLU A 76 11.14 -31.82 -23.69
CA GLU A 76 11.66 -30.57 -23.09
C GLU A 76 12.28 -30.91 -21.74
N PHE A 77 13.53 -30.47 -21.54
CA PHE A 77 14.25 -30.61 -20.29
C PHE A 77 14.33 -29.24 -19.63
N PRO A 78 13.52 -28.98 -18.55
CA PRO A 78 13.54 -27.67 -17.92
C PRO A 78 14.86 -27.44 -17.20
N VAL A 79 15.51 -26.32 -17.51
CA VAL A 79 16.71 -25.85 -16.82
C VAL A 79 16.28 -24.85 -15.74
N TYR A 80 16.61 -25.18 -14.49
CA TYR A 80 16.25 -24.32 -13.34
C TYR A 80 17.48 -23.58 -12.84
N TYR A 81 17.36 -22.24 -12.79
CA TYR A 81 18.34 -21.37 -12.13
C TYR A 81 17.82 -20.96 -10.77
N LYS A 82 18.60 -21.16 -9.73
CA LYS A 82 18.28 -20.69 -8.36
C LYS A 82 18.89 -19.32 -8.18
N ALA A 83 18.05 -18.34 -7.82
CA ALA A 83 18.48 -16.99 -7.48
C ALA A 83 17.85 -16.55 -6.17
N LEU A 84 18.55 -15.72 -5.42
CA LEU A 84 18.00 -15.03 -4.27
C LEU A 84 17.27 -13.78 -4.77
N GLY A 85 16.03 -13.61 -4.36
CA GLY A 85 15.21 -12.46 -4.77
C GLY A 85 14.48 -11.81 -3.60
N THR A 86 14.16 -10.53 -3.77
CA THR A 86 13.34 -9.75 -2.83
C THR A 86 11.98 -9.51 -3.45
N VAL A 87 10.94 -9.85 -2.70
CA VAL A 87 9.55 -9.59 -3.07
C VAL A 87 9.19 -8.19 -2.61
N THR A 88 8.80 -7.32 -3.55
CA THR A 88 8.40 -5.94 -3.27
C THR A 88 7.02 -5.66 -3.85
N ALA A 89 6.25 -4.86 -3.12
CA ALA A 89 4.97 -4.39 -3.64
C ALA A 89 5.18 -3.50 -4.86
N LEU A 90 4.32 -3.66 -5.87
CA LEU A 90 4.40 -2.82 -7.07
C LEU A 90 4.11 -1.35 -6.75
N ASN A 91 3.08 -1.09 -5.92
CA ASN A 91 2.72 0.25 -5.46
C ASN A 91 2.45 0.24 -3.95
N THR A 92 2.90 1.28 -3.27
CA THR A 92 2.59 1.56 -1.88
C THR A 92 2.14 3.01 -1.76
N ILE A 93 0.94 3.24 -1.23
CA ILE A 93 0.35 4.57 -1.13
C ILE A 93 0.01 4.88 0.32
N ASN A 94 0.48 6.04 0.79
CA ASN A 94 0.08 6.61 2.05
C ASN A 94 -1.24 7.38 1.86
N VAL A 95 -2.33 6.87 2.42
CA VAL A 95 -3.63 7.51 2.37
C VAL A 95 -3.67 8.64 3.39
N ARG A 96 -3.89 9.86 2.92
CA ARG A 96 -3.96 11.07 3.74
C ARG A 96 -5.26 11.80 3.48
N SER A 97 -5.68 12.61 4.44
CA SER A 97 -6.82 13.52 4.23
C SER A 97 -6.41 14.72 3.38
N ARG A 98 -7.32 15.15 2.49
CA ARG A 98 -7.20 16.39 1.71
C ARG A 98 -7.87 17.57 2.41
N VAL A 99 -8.77 17.30 3.37
CA VAL A 99 -9.54 18.29 4.12
C VAL A 99 -9.35 18.07 5.62
N GLY A 100 -9.48 19.13 6.41
CA GLY A 100 -9.36 19.05 7.87
C GLY A 100 -10.68 18.74 8.54
N GLY A 101 -10.64 18.19 9.75
CA GLY A 101 -11.81 17.94 10.58
C GLY A 101 -11.65 16.75 11.50
N GLU A 102 -12.64 16.45 12.29
CA GLU A 102 -12.66 15.31 13.18
C GLU A 102 -12.97 14.02 12.41
N LEU A 103 -12.25 12.95 12.69
CA LEU A 103 -12.47 11.64 12.13
C LEU A 103 -13.65 10.97 12.84
N VAL A 104 -14.81 10.89 12.17
CA VAL A 104 -16.05 10.36 12.78
C VAL A 104 -16.22 8.86 12.53
N LYS A 105 -15.61 8.32 11.49
CA LYS A 105 -15.76 6.90 11.16
C LYS A 105 -14.54 6.35 10.47
N ILE A 106 -14.16 5.12 10.84
CA ILE A 106 -13.21 4.27 10.12
C ILE A 106 -13.97 3.03 9.66
N ALA A 107 -13.85 2.71 8.36
CA ALA A 107 -14.65 1.68 7.69
C ALA A 107 -13.80 0.50 7.19
N PHE A 108 -12.57 0.35 7.66
CA PHE A 108 -11.68 -0.76 7.33
C PHE A 108 -11.10 -1.40 8.58
N GLU A 109 -10.69 -2.65 8.46
CA GLU A 109 -9.91 -3.36 9.47
C GLU A 109 -8.44 -3.44 9.05
N GLU A 110 -7.54 -3.49 10.03
CA GLU A 110 -6.10 -3.64 9.78
C GLU A 110 -5.80 -4.96 9.08
N GLY A 111 -5.01 -4.88 8.03
CA GLY A 111 -4.68 -6.05 7.21
C GLY A 111 -5.77 -6.49 6.23
N GLN A 112 -6.92 -5.80 6.19
CA GLN A 112 -8.00 -6.05 5.23
C GLN A 112 -7.54 -5.76 3.79
N THR A 113 -8.07 -6.54 2.83
CA THR A 113 -7.91 -6.25 1.41
C THR A 113 -9.07 -5.37 0.96
N VAL A 114 -8.76 -4.24 0.33
CA VAL A 114 -9.71 -3.26 -0.19
C VAL A 114 -9.58 -3.12 -1.70
N LYS A 115 -10.67 -2.69 -2.34
CA LYS A 115 -10.70 -2.34 -3.76
C LYS A 115 -10.53 -0.82 -3.94
N ALA A 116 -10.09 -0.41 -5.11
CA ALA A 116 -10.10 1.02 -5.47
C ALA A 116 -11.53 1.58 -5.36
N GLY A 117 -11.67 2.73 -4.68
CA GLY A 117 -12.95 3.38 -4.42
C GLY A 117 -13.63 3.00 -3.11
N ASP A 118 -13.20 1.93 -2.41
CA ASP A 118 -13.77 1.55 -1.11
C ASP A 118 -13.60 2.68 -0.08
N LEU A 119 -14.63 2.89 0.74
CA LEU A 119 -14.60 3.89 1.81
C LEU A 119 -13.67 3.39 2.93
N LEU A 120 -12.68 4.21 3.27
CA LEU A 120 -11.74 3.91 4.36
C LEU A 120 -12.12 4.67 5.63
N ALA A 121 -12.45 5.94 5.50
CA ALA A 121 -12.79 6.78 6.64
C ALA A 121 -13.68 7.95 6.22
N GLU A 122 -14.32 8.57 7.21
CA GLU A 122 -15.18 9.73 7.04
C GLU A 122 -14.83 10.80 8.08
N ILE A 123 -14.59 12.01 7.58
CA ILE A 123 -14.39 13.22 8.37
C ILE A 123 -15.77 13.88 8.55
N ASP A 124 -15.98 14.60 9.64
CA ASP A 124 -17.24 15.31 9.92
C ASP A 124 -17.65 16.20 8.74
N PRO A 125 -18.72 15.85 8.01
CA PRO A 125 -19.10 16.56 6.79
C PRO A 125 -19.93 17.82 7.06
N ARG A 126 -20.36 18.09 8.29
CA ARG A 126 -21.37 19.12 8.61
C ARG A 126 -20.94 20.52 8.20
N SER A 127 -19.70 20.89 8.46
CA SER A 127 -19.16 22.21 8.06
C SER A 127 -19.10 22.35 6.54
N TYR A 128 -18.74 21.31 5.83
CA TYR A 128 -18.66 21.26 4.35
C TYR A 128 -20.04 21.26 3.71
N GLN A 129 -21.03 20.58 4.31
CA GLN A 129 -22.43 20.63 3.87
C GLN A 129 -23.00 22.06 3.99
N ASN A 130 -22.72 22.75 5.09
CA ASN A 130 -23.14 24.13 5.30
C ASN A 130 -22.47 25.08 4.29
N ALA A 131 -21.17 24.90 4.00
CA ALA A 131 -20.47 25.68 2.99
C ALA A 131 -21.06 25.48 1.60
N LEU A 132 -21.40 24.23 1.23
CA LEU A 132 -22.08 23.92 -0.02
C LEU A 132 -23.45 24.58 -0.11
N LEU A 133 -24.25 24.50 0.94
CA LEU A 133 -25.57 25.15 1.00
C LEU A 133 -25.49 26.66 0.84
N GLN A 134 -24.51 27.28 1.47
CA GLN A 134 -24.24 28.74 1.35
C GLN A 134 -23.86 29.12 -0.09
N ALA A 135 -22.93 28.38 -0.71
CA ALA A 135 -22.53 28.59 -2.09
C ALA A 135 -23.69 28.44 -3.07
N GLN A 136 -24.57 27.43 -2.87
CA GLN A 136 -25.77 27.21 -3.65
C GLN A 136 -26.76 28.38 -3.51
N GLY A 137 -26.95 28.89 -2.28
CA GLY A 137 -27.80 30.04 -2.03
C GLY A 137 -27.32 31.30 -2.78
N THR A 138 -26.01 31.56 -2.73
CA THR A 138 -25.39 32.68 -3.47
C THR A 138 -25.55 32.52 -4.99
N LEU A 139 -25.36 31.32 -5.52
CA LEU A 139 -25.58 31.03 -6.93
C LEU A 139 -27.02 31.28 -7.34
N MET A 140 -27.99 30.80 -6.56
CA MET A 140 -29.43 31.00 -6.81
C MET A 140 -29.81 32.48 -6.80
N GLN A 141 -29.27 33.28 -5.88
CA GLN A 141 -29.46 34.73 -5.85
C GLN A 141 -28.97 35.40 -7.13
N ASN A 142 -27.74 35.07 -7.58
CA ASN A 142 -27.17 35.69 -8.77
C ASN A 142 -27.84 35.19 -10.09
N GLN A 143 -28.34 33.96 -10.10
CA GLN A 143 -29.15 33.46 -11.21
C GLN A 143 -30.48 34.25 -11.32
N ALA A 144 -31.11 34.60 -10.20
CA ALA A 144 -32.31 35.44 -10.19
C ALA A 144 -32.01 36.87 -10.71
N GLN A 145 -30.86 37.46 -10.33
CA GLN A 145 -30.44 38.75 -10.85
C GLN A 145 -30.17 38.71 -12.36
N LEU A 146 -29.48 37.65 -12.81
CA LEU A 146 -29.26 37.44 -14.27
C LEU A 146 -30.60 37.37 -15.02
N LYS A 147 -31.53 36.58 -14.49
CA LYS A 147 -32.87 36.43 -15.10
C LYS A 147 -33.61 37.77 -15.18
N ASN A 148 -33.54 38.59 -14.13
CA ASN A 148 -34.14 39.93 -14.14
C ASN A 148 -33.49 40.82 -15.18
N ALA A 149 -32.15 40.85 -15.25
CA ALA A 149 -31.42 41.63 -16.24
C ALA A 149 -31.74 41.17 -17.69
N GLN A 150 -31.93 39.88 -17.94
CA GLN A 150 -32.35 39.36 -19.24
C GLN A 150 -33.77 39.85 -19.62
N VAL A 151 -34.72 39.85 -18.68
CA VAL A 151 -36.06 40.36 -18.92
C VAL A 151 -36.03 41.85 -19.25
N ASP A 152 -35.14 42.60 -18.52
CA ASP A 152 -34.99 44.04 -18.79
C ASP A 152 -34.41 44.31 -20.20
N VAL A 153 -33.41 43.55 -20.62
CA VAL A 153 -32.86 43.65 -22.01
C VAL A 153 -33.94 43.37 -23.02
N GLU A 154 -34.75 42.35 -22.88
CA GLU A 154 -35.83 42.04 -23.82
C GLU A 154 -36.87 43.19 -23.86
N ARG A 155 -37.19 43.78 -22.72
CA ARG A 155 -38.07 44.96 -22.65
C ARG A 155 -37.43 46.16 -23.36
N TYR A 156 -36.17 46.46 -23.10
CA TYR A 156 -35.48 47.58 -23.72
C TYR A 156 -35.26 47.37 -25.23
N ARG A 157 -35.04 46.16 -25.69
CA ARG A 157 -35.01 45.85 -27.14
C ARG A 157 -36.32 46.19 -27.80
N GLY A 158 -37.47 45.87 -27.20
CA GLY A 158 -38.79 46.20 -27.68
C GLY A 158 -39.03 47.71 -27.72
N LEU A 159 -38.59 48.45 -26.69
CA LEU A 159 -38.73 49.92 -26.64
C LEU A 159 -37.79 50.63 -27.63
N TYR A 160 -36.58 50.11 -27.81
CA TYR A 160 -35.63 50.63 -28.79
C TYR A 160 -36.14 50.46 -30.24
N ALA A 161 -36.76 49.30 -30.55
CA ALA A 161 -37.37 49.05 -31.84
C ALA A 161 -38.54 50.00 -32.16
N GLN A 162 -39.11 50.68 -31.11
CA GLN A 162 -40.17 51.71 -31.23
C GLN A 162 -39.61 53.14 -31.08
N ASP A 163 -38.26 53.31 -31.20
CA ASP A 163 -37.54 54.59 -31.00
C ASP A 163 -37.89 55.29 -29.69
N SER A 164 -38.31 54.52 -28.64
CA SER A 164 -38.76 55.05 -27.34
C SER A 164 -37.64 55.19 -26.31
N ILE A 165 -36.41 54.69 -26.58
CA ILE A 165 -35.25 54.79 -25.68
C ILE A 165 -33.96 55.05 -26.46
N ALA A 166 -32.96 55.63 -25.78
CA ALA A 166 -31.63 55.80 -26.34
C ALA A 166 -30.90 54.46 -26.46
N LYS A 167 -30.09 54.28 -27.51
CA LYS A 167 -29.25 53.09 -27.72
C LYS A 167 -28.34 52.81 -26.50
N GLN A 168 -27.80 53.86 -25.87
CA GLN A 168 -26.94 53.74 -24.69
C GLN A 168 -27.64 52.96 -23.56
N THR A 169 -28.95 53.12 -23.35
CA THR A 169 -29.72 52.40 -22.33
C THR A 169 -29.76 50.90 -22.64
N LEU A 170 -29.97 50.53 -23.89
CA LEU A 170 -29.94 49.11 -24.31
C LEU A 170 -28.53 48.52 -24.14
N ASP A 171 -27.49 49.22 -24.63
CA ASP A 171 -26.10 48.75 -24.55
C ASP A 171 -25.68 48.53 -23.08
N THR A 172 -26.11 49.43 -22.14
CA THR A 172 -25.87 49.30 -20.71
C THR A 172 -26.58 48.07 -20.14
N ALA A 173 -27.82 47.81 -20.52
CA ALA A 173 -28.55 46.64 -20.02
C ALA A 173 -27.93 45.33 -20.55
N GLU A 174 -27.49 45.31 -21.83
CA GLU A 174 -26.78 44.15 -22.39
C GLU A 174 -25.45 43.90 -21.66
N ALA A 175 -24.68 44.96 -21.36
CA ALA A 175 -23.45 44.84 -20.57
C ALA A 175 -23.71 44.28 -19.15
N LEU A 176 -24.84 44.67 -18.52
CA LEU A 176 -25.24 44.15 -17.20
C LEU A 176 -25.56 42.64 -17.25
N VAL A 177 -26.21 42.17 -18.32
CA VAL A 177 -26.45 40.74 -18.52
C VAL A 177 -25.12 39.98 -18.59
N LEU A 178 -24.13 40.48 -19.37
CA LEU A 178 -22.81 39.89 -19.46
C LEU A 178 -22.09 39.84 -18.10
N GLN A 179 -22.21 40.92 -17.31
CA GLN A 179 -21.68 41.00 -15.97
C GLN A 179 -22.27 39.91 -15.05
N TYR A 180 -23.59 39.77 -15.01
CA TYR A 180 -24.25 38.76 -14.22
C TYR A 180 -23.97 37.34 -14.74
N GLN A 181 -23.83 37.12 -16.04
CA GLN A 181 -23.38 35.83 -16.56
C GLN A 181 -21.98 35.44 -16.03
N GLY A 182 -21.04 36.39 -16.00
CA GLY A 182 -19.74 36.21 -15.41
C GLY A 182 -19.83 35.86 -13.93
N THR A 183 -20.67 36.59 -13.17
CA THR A 183 -20.87 36.35 -11.71
C THR A 183 -21.48 34.97 -11.47
N VAL A 184 -22.50 34.56 -12.23
CA VAL A 184 -23.10 33.22 -12.12
C VAL A 184 -22.08 32.13 -12.39
N LYS A 185 -21.22 32.31 -13.41
CA LYS A 185 -20.14 31.35 -13.71
C LYS A 185 -19.12 31.23 -12.59
N THR A 186 -18.73 32.35 -11.96
CA THR A 186 -17.85 32.36 -10.79
C THR A 186 -18.49 31.63 -9.60
N ASN A 187 -19.76 31.91 -9.32
CA ASN A 187 -20.47 31.24 -8.23
C ASN A 187 -20.73 29.76 -8.49
N GLN A 188 -20.89 29.34 -9.74
CA GLN A 188 -20.92 27.93 -10.11
C GLN A 188 -19.60 27.24 -9.73
N GLY A 189 -18.45 27.87 -10.01
CA GLY A 189 -17.14 27.37 -9.57
C GLY A 189 -17.05 27.22 -8.05
N ALA A 190 -17.57 28.22 -7.31
CA ALA A 190 -17.61 28.13 -5.83
C ALA A 190 -18.49 26.96 -5.30
N VAL A 191 -19.61 26.68 -5.98
CA VAL A 191 -20.44 25.50 -5.65
C VAL A 191 -19.69 24.21 -5.94
N ASP A 192 -18.99 24.14 -7.09
CA ASP A 192 -18.23 22.94 -7.46
C ASP A 192 -17.06 22.69 -6.51
N ASP A 193 -16.36 23.75 -6.05
CA ASP A 193 -15.32 23.65 -5.04
C ASP A 193 -15.87 23.17 -3.69
N ALA A 194 -16.99 23.72 -3.23
CA ALA A 194 -17.62 23.29 -1.98
C ALA A 194 -18.09 21.83 -2.06
N LYS A 195 -18.61 21.40 -3.20
CA LYS A 195 -18.99 20.01 -3.47
C LYS A 195 -17.79 19.06 -3.45
N LEU A 196 -16.69 19.46 -4.07
CA LEU A 196 -15.43 18.69 -4.08
C LEU A 196 -14.86 18.54 -2.66
N ASN A 197 -14.86 19.62 -1.87
CA ASN A 197 -14.42 19.57 -0.49
C ASN A 197 -15.31 18.64 0.36
N LEU A 198 -16.61 18.63 0.14
CA LEU A 198 -17.53 17.67 0.77
C LEU A 198 -17.26 16.23 0.34
N GLU A 199 -16.89 16.00 -0.93
CA GLU A 199 -16.49 14.67 -1.40
C GLU A 199 -15.21 14.20 -0.70
N PHE A 200 -14.24 15.09 -0.50
CA PHE A 200 -12.98 14.78 0.19
C PHE A 200 -13.14 14.43 1.68
N THR A 201 -14.30 14.72 2.31
CA THR A 201 -14.57 14.22 3.65
C THR A 201 -14.70 12.69 3.68
N LYS A 202 -15.02 12.06 2.54
CA LYS A 202 -15.07 10.60 2.39
C LYS A 202 -13.75 10.10 1.82
N ILE A 203 -12.87 9.66 2.69
CA ILE A 203 -11.55 9.14 2.31
C ILE A 203 -11.72 7.75 1.71
N ARG A 204 -11.36 7.60 0.42
CA ARG A 204 -11.47 6.35 -0.32
C ARG A 204 -10.10 5.80 -0.71
N ALA A 205 -10.05 4.48 -0.90
CA ALA A 205 -8.86 3.78 -1.38
C ALA A 205 -8.53 4.19 -2.82
N PRO A 206 -7.34 4.75 -3.10
CA PRO A 206 -6.95 5.13 -4.46
C PRO A 206 -6.56 3.93 -5.33
N ILE A 207 -6.13 2.84 -4.72
CA ILE A 207 -5.77 1.57 -5.37
C ILE A 207 -6.36 0.38 -4.61
N ALA A 208 -6.45 -0.74 -5.31
CA ALA A 208 -6.72 -2.02 -4.66
C ALA A 208 -5.44 -2.54 -3.98
N GLY A 209 -5.57 -3.11 -2.79
CA GLY A 209 -4.43 -3.62 -2.04
C GLY A 209 -4.77 -3.98 -0.61
N ARG A 210 -3.74 -4.32 0.17
CA ARG A 210 -3.87 -4.61 1.60
C ARG A 210 -3.61 -3.36 2.43
N VAL A 211 -4.54 -3.04 3.32
CA VAL A 211 -4.39 -1.91 4.25
C VAL A 211 -3.46 -2.31 5.39
N GLY A 212 -2.51 -1.46 5.72
CA GLY A 212 -1.61 -1.61 6.85
C GLY A 212 -2.25 -1.25 8.19
N LEU A 213 -1.38 -0.96 9.17
CA LEU A 213 -1.82 -0.52 10.50
C LEU A 213 -2.46 0.87 10.42
N ARG A 214 -3.45 1.09 11.24
CA ARG A 214 -4.11 2.38 11.45
C ARG A 214 -3.21 3.29 12.29
N GLN A 215 -3.02 4.51 11.84
CA GLN A 215 -2.21 5.50 12.57
C GLN A 215 -3.06 6.55 13.29
N LEU A 216 -4.36 6.62 12.98
CA LEU A 216 -5.30 7.59 13.54
C LEU A 216 -6.57 6.86 14.01
N ASP A 217 -7.13 7.34 15.12
CA ASP A 217 -8.36 6.80 15.71
C ASP A 217 -9.55 7.73 15.47
N VAL A 218 -10.76 7.16 15.62
CA VAL A 218 -12.02 7.93 15.62
C VAL A 218 -11.98 8.94 16.77
N GLY A 219 -12.37 10.18 16.48
CA GLY A 219 -12.28 11.31 17.41
C GLY A 219 -11.00 12.15 17.27
N ASN A 220 -10.00 11.67 16.52
CA ASN A 220 -8.80 12.49 16.25
C ASN A 220 -9.12 13.61 15.27
N LEU A 221 -8.55 14.79 15.54
CA LEU A 221 -8.58 15.90 14.61
C LEU A 221 -7.48 15.72 13.55
N VAL A 222 -7.88 15.75 12.29
CA VAL A 222 -6.97 15.63 11.13
C VAL A 222 -6.85 16.97 10.44
N ALA A 223 -5.63 17.36 10.09
CA ALA A 223 -5.39 18.55 9.26
C ALA A 223 -5.36 18.18 7.77
N ALA A 224 -5.67 19.15 6.91
CA ALA A 224 -5.52 18.97 5.47
C ALA A 224 -4.04 18.75 5.12
N ASN A 225 -3.75 17.71 4.35
CA ASN A 225 -2.40 17.35 3.92
C ASN A 225 -1.40 17.08 5.06
N ASP A 226 -1.90 16.62 6.21
CA ASP A 226 -1.04 16.23 7.32
C ASP A 226 0.03 15.23 6.88
N THR A 227 1.18 15.27 7.55
CA THR A 227 2.27 14.30 7.34
C THR A 227 1.89 12.90 7.80
N THR A 228 1.00 12.79 8.80
CA THR A 228 0.48 11.53 9.32
C THR A 228 -0.50 10.92 8.35
N ALA A 229 -0.20 9.74 7.87
CA ALA A 229 -1.13 8.98 7.02
C ALA A 229 -2.24 8.34 7.88
N LEU A 230 -3.45 8.25 7.36
CA LEU A 230 -4.52 7.47 7.99
C LEU A 230 -4.16 5.98 8.00
N ALA A 231 -3.70 5.49 6.87
CA ALA A 231 -3.24 4.12 6.66
C ALA A 231 -2.34 4.06 5.42
N VAL A 232 -1.59 2.96 5.31
CA VAL A 232 -0.78 2.65 4.13
C VAL A 232 -1.45 1.53 3.35
N ILE A 233 -1.66 1.69 2.06
CA ILE A 233 -2.19 0.63 1.18
C ILE A 233 -1.04 0.09 0.34
N THR A 234 -0.85 -1.23 0.41
CA THR A 234 0.18 -1.96 -0.31
C THR A 234 -0.46 -2.87 -1.34
N GLN A 235 -0.11 -2.68 -2.60
CA GLN A 235 -0.60 -3.54 -3.68
C GLN A 235 0.13 -4.87 -3.65
N THR A 236 -0.61 -5.96 -3.37
CA THR A 236 -0.08 -7.32 -3.29
C THR A 236 -0.32 -8.13 -4.57
N GLN A 237 -1.18 -7.65 -5.47
CA GLN A 237 -1.50 -8.28 -6.74
C GLN A 237 -1.67 -7.20 -7.83
N PRO A 238 -0.80 -7.20 -8.88
CA PRO A 238 0.42 -8.01 -9.05
C PRO A 238 1.51 -7.63 -8.06
N ILE A 239 2.48 -8.51 -7.87
CA ILE A 239 3.65 -8.30 -7.02
C ILE A 239 4.91 -8.34 -7.87
N SER A 240 5.94 -7.61 -7.51
CA SER A 240 7.23 -7.65 -8.19
C SER A 240 8.26 -8.46 -7.39
N VAL A 241 9.11 -9.18 -8.12
CA VAL A 241 10.24 -9.91 -7.54
C VAL A 241 11.51 -9.42 -8.22
N ALA A 242 12.38 -8.78 -7.47
CA ALA A 242 13.70 -8.38 -7.94
C ALA A 242 14.70 -9.46 -7.54
N PHE A 243 15.42 -10.03 -8.49
CA PHE A 243 16.44 -11.04 -8.24
C PHE A 243 17.69 -10.75 -9.09
N THR A 244 18.84 -11.23 -8.62
CA THR A 244 20.11 -11.07 -9.31
C THR A 244 20.61 -12.42 -9.81
N LEU A 245 21.09 -12.45 -11.05
CA LEU A 245 21.75 -13.61 -11.65
C LEU A 245 23.18 -13.26 -12.01
N PRO A 246 24.11 -14.24 -11.99
CA PRO A 246 25.44 -14.07 -12.52
C PRO A 246 25.39 -13.72 -14.02
N GLU A 247 26.27 -12.84 -14.48
CA GLU A 247 26.34 -12.43 -15.89
C GLU A 247 26.51 -13.61 -16.85
N SER A 248 27.24 -14.64 -16.43
CA SER A 248 27.45 -15.88 -17.21
C SER A 248 26.16 -16.66 -17.54
N THR A 249 25.06 -16.41 -16.83
CA THR A 249 23.76 -17.07 -17.06
C THR A 249 22.81 -16.23 -17.89
N LEU A 250 23.14 -14.96 -18.16
CA LEU A 250 22.27 -13.99 -18.80
C LEU A 250 21.90 -14.39 -20.23
N GLU A 251 22.88 -14.85 -21.03
CA GLU A 251 22.62 -15.29 -22.41
C GLU A 251 21.61 -16.43 -22.48
N THR A 252 21.70 -17.39 -21.55
CA THR A 252 20.81 -18.55 -21.52
C THR A 252 19.39 -18.20 -21.07
N VAL A 253 19.21 -17.15 -20.28
CA VAL A 253 17.90 -16.68 -19.81
C VAL A 253 17.20 -15.79 -20.83
N LEU A 254 17.95 -15.07 -21.68
CA LEU A 254 17.44 -14.16 -22.72
C LEU A 254 17.17 -14.88 -24.06
N ALA A 255 17.70 -16.10 -24.26
CA ALA A 255 17.49 -16.90 -25.46
C ALA A 255 16.14 -17.63 -25.41
#